data_391de210ab68771439f9fe76cf3eb458
#
_entry.id   391de210ab68771439f9fe76cf3eb458
#
_cell.length_a   1.000
_cell.length_b   1.000
_cell.length_c   1.000
_cell.angle_alpha   90.00
_cell.angle_beta   90.00
_cell.angle_gamma   90.00
#
_symmetry.space_group_name_H-M   'P 1'
#
loop_
_entity.id
_entity.type
_entity.pdbx_description
1 polymer ?
#
loop_
_entity_poly.entity_id
_entity_poly.type
_entity_poly.pdbx_seq_one_letter_code
_entity_poly.pdbx_strand_id
1 'polypeptide(L)'
;MKKLITAALALTLMTGTAMADTTLKLVEVITSPERTETLKGIVAKFEEANPGTKVEIISLPWGEAFQKFATMVSAGELPDVMEMPDTWLSLYANNGLLESLEPYLAKWEHTAGLTDRALELGRDVNKTAYMLPYGFYLRAMFYNKKLFQEAGVSEPPKTMDEFMAASEKISKLPGKYGYCLRGGPGGLNGWMMFGASMAGSNKFFNEDGTSTLNSEGWVKGLSWTVDLYKKGYAPKDSVNWGFNEVVAGFYTGTCAMLDQDPDALIAVAERMKSEDYGITTMPKGPDGKTFPTIGFAGWSMMAASENKDLSWKLIETLEGPEGNIAWNKRTGALPVHKSAEKDPFYATEQFKGWFAELEDKDAVPTVMPTYLEEFAFFKDSLAIKTSQQALLGDISPEELGNQWADYLTKAQQKHLANQK
;
A
#
# COMPACT_ATOMS: atom_id res chain seq x y z
N MET A 1 -26.72 -42.28 76.96
CA MET A 1 -25.52 -42.16 76.12
C MET A 1 -25.96 -41.98 74.69
N LYS A 2 -26.08 -40.75 74.25
CA LYS A 2 -26.36 -40.44 72.84
C LYS A 2 -25.14 -39.68 72.28
N LYS A 3 -24.45 -40.27 71.30
CA LYS A 3 -23.31 -39.68 70.59
C LYS A 3 -23.87 -38.77 69.47
N LEU A 4 -23.59 -37.48 69.55
CA LEU A 4 -23.77 -36.55 68.46
C LEU A 4 -22.54 -36.67 67.55
N ILE A 5 -22.80 -36.94 66.26
CA ILE A 5 -21.81 -36.92 65.20
C ILE A 5 -22.02 -35.56 64.46
N THR A 6 -21.06 -34.68 64.61
CA THR A 6 -21.02 -33.41 63.91
C THR A 6 -20.32 -33.64 62.56
N ALA A 7 -21.07 -33.55 61.45
CA ALA A 7 -20.52 -33.57 60.09
C ALA A 7 -20.10 -32.16 59.72
N ALA A 8 -18.81 -31.90 59.53
CA ALA A 8 -18.26 -30.68 59.00
C ALA A 8 -18.33 -30.71 57.47
N LEU A 9 -19.20 -29.89 56.89
CA LEU A 9 -19.31 -29.68 55.42
C LEU A 9 -18.20 -28.70 55.03
N ALA A 10 -17.12 -29.20 54.42
CA ALA A 10 -16.09 -28.34 53.82
C ALA A 10 -16.61 -27.75 52.50
N LEU A 11 -16.99 -26.47 52.52
CA LEU A 11 -17.38 -25.70 51.35
C LEU A 11 -16.08 -25.23 50.67
N THR A 12 -15.66 -25.93 49.59
CA THR A 12 -14.54 -25.51 48.76
C THR A 12 -15.03 -24.34 47.88
N LEU A 13 -14.72 -23.12 48.29
CA LEU A 13 -14.86 -21.92 47.45
C LEU A 13 -13.87 -22.03 46.29
N MET A 14 -14.33 -22.46 45.12
CA MET A 14 -13.64 -22.19 43.87
C MET A 14 -13.72 -20.69 43.63
N THR A 15 -12.69 -19.95 44.04
CA THR A 15 -12.46 -18.59 43.57
C THR A 15 -12.07 -18.66 42.12
N GLY A 16 -13.04 -18.64 41.22
CA GLY A 16 -12.81 -18.30 39.83
C GLY A 16 -12.26 -16.88 39.80
N THR A 17 -10.99 -16.70 39.54
CA THR A 17 -10.45 -15.41 39.17
C THR A 17 -11.18 -14.98 37.91
N ALA A 18 -12.14 -14.07 38.03
CA ALA A 18 -12.63 -13.31 36.88
C ALA A 18 -11.40 -12.61 36.32
N MET A 19 -10.83 -13.15 35.26
CA MET A 19 -9.87 -12.39 34.44
C MET A 19 -10.63 -11.20 33.91
N ALA A 20 -10.17 -9.99 34.22
CA ALA A 20 -10.72 -8.78 33.64
C ALA A 20 -10.61 -8.90 32.11
N ASP A 21 -11.71 -8.72 31.39
CA ASP A 21 -11.70 -8.73 29.92
C ASP A 21 -10.74 -7.63 29.43
N THR A 22 -9.70 -8.03 28.71
CA THR A 22 -8.75 -7.10 28.07
C THR A 22 -9.26 -6.78 26.68
N THR A 23 -9.36 -5.50 26.33
CA THR A 23 -9.72 -5.08 24.97
C THR A 23 -8.51 -4.47 24.30
N LEU A 24 -8.04 -5.07 23.20
CA LEU A 24 -7.06 -4.50 22.30
C LEU A 24 -7.76 -3.66 21.24
N LYS A 25 -7.15 -2.56 20.83
CA LYS A 25 -7.59 -1.74 19.70
C LYS A 25 -6.71 -2.01 18.48
N LEU A 26 -7.33 -2.36 17.36
CA LEU A 26 -6.69 -2.59 16.07
C LEU A 26 -7.19 -1.57 15.07
N VAL A 27 -6.31 -0.75 14.51
CA VAL A 27 -6.63 0.16 13.41
C VAL A 27 -6.32 -0.49 12.07
N GLU A 28 -7.30 -0.51 11.14
CA GLU A 28 -7.10 -0.80 9.73
C GLU A 28 -7.27 0.48 8.89
N VAL A 29 -6.46 0.65 7.84
CA VAL A 29 -6.41 1.90 7.05
C VAL A 29 -6.70 1.73 5.56
N ILE A 30 -6.68 0.49 5.04
CA ILE A 30 -7.03 0.20 3.65
C ILE A 30 -8.33 -0.61 3.67
N THR A 31 -9.44 0.05 3.95
CA THR A 31 -10.69 -0.63 4.30
C THR A 31 -11.62 -0.86 3.11
N SER A 32 -12.29 -2.00 3.12
CA SER A 32 -13.55 -2.27 2.41
C SER A 32 -14.41 -3.20 3.28
N PRO A 33 -15.73 -3.29 3.04
CA PRO A 33 -16.58 -4.20 3.82
C PRO A 33 -16.03 -5.63 3.87
N GLU A 34 -15.52 -6.12 2.74
CA GLU A 34 -15.02 -7.48 2.60
C GLU A 34 -13.64 -7.68 3.27
N ARG A 35 -12.77 -6.65 3.23
CA ARG A 35 -11.47 -6.68 3.94
C ARG A 35 -11.69 -6.70 5.43
N THR A 36 -12.53 -5.79 5.94
CA THR A 36 -12.90 -5.73 7.35
C THR A 36 -13.53 -7.04 7.83
N GLU A 37 -14.38 -7.69 7.02
CA GLU A 37 -14.96 -8.98 7.37
C GLU A 37 -13.92 -10.10 7.44
N THR A 38 -12.95 -10.12 6.51
CA THR A 38 -11.82 -11.05 6.56
C THR A 38 -10.97 -10.82 7.81
N LEU A 39 -10.69 -9.54 8.14
CA LEU A 39 -9.95 -9.18 9.35
C LEU A 39 -10.66 -9.66 10.61
N LYS A 40 -11.99 -9.48 10.70
CA LYS A 40 -12.82 -10.00 11.80
C LYS A 40 -12.72 -11.52 11.92
N GLY A 41 -12.69 -12.24 10.79
CA GLY A 41 -12.53 -13.68 10.78
C GLY A 41 -11.18 -14.14 11.35
N ILE A 42 -10.09 -13.42 11.07
CA ILE A 42 -8.77 -13.70 11.63
C ILE A 42 -8.73 -13.33 13.12
N VAL A 43 -9.27 -12.16 13.47
CA VAL A 43 -9.38 -11.69 14.87
C VAL A 43 -10.19 -12.65 15.73
N ALA A 44 -11.27 -13.24 15.21
CA ALA A 44 -12.07 -14.21 15.95
C ALA A 44 -11.25 -15.45 16.36
N LYS A 45 -10.30 -15.91 15.51
CA LYS A 45 -9.38 -17.01 15.85
C LYS A 45 -8.42 -16.60 16.98
N PHE A 46 -7.95 -15.34 16.95
CA PHE A 46 -7.14 -14.81 18.04
C PHE A 46 -7.92 -14.76 19.36
N GLU A 47 -9.17 -14.27 19.35
CA GLU A 47 -10.02 -14.20 20.54
C GLU A 47 -10.34 -15.60 21.11
N GLU A 48 -10.58 -16.57 20.23
CA GLU A 48 -10.78 -17.98 20.63
C GLU A 48 -9.54 -18.57 21.31
N ALA A 49 -8.36 -18.29 20.79
CA ALA A 49 -7.07 -18.74 21.35
C ALA A 49 -6.66 -17.98 22.64
N ASN A 50 -7.25 -16.80 22.91
CA ASN A 50 -6.93 -15.96 24.07
C ASN A 50 -8.21 -15.58 24.85
N PRO A 51 -8.82 -16.53 25.59
CA PRO A 51 -10.05 -16.28 26.34
C PRO A 51 -9.91 -15.11 27.31
N GLY A 52 -10.92 -14.24 27.37
CA GLY A 52 -10.89 -12.99 28.14
C GLY A 52 -10.24 -11.81 27.41
N THR A 53 -9.85 -11.99 26.14
CA THR A 53 -9.36 -10.89 25.28
C THR A 53 -10.37 -10.60 24.16
N LYS A 54 -10.61 -9.32 23.90
CA LYS A 54 -11.42 -8.80 22.79
C LYS A 54 -10.59 -7.87 21.93
N VAL A 55 -10.95 -7.74 20.66
CA VAL A 55 -10.32 -6.79 19.75
C VAL A 55 -11.38 -5.86 19.14
N GLU A 56 -11.23 -4.57 19.40
CA GLU A 56 -11.99 -3.52 18.76
C GLU A 56 -11.28 -3.11 17.46
N ILE A 57 -11.94 -3.32 16.31
CA ILE A 57 -11.42 -2.90 15.00
C ILE A 57 -11.92 -1.50 14.70
N ILE A 58 -10.99 -0.57 14.48
CA ILE A 58 -11.24 0.82 14.08
C ILE A 58 -10.86 0.97 12.62
N SER A 59 -11.87 1.14 11.75
CA SER A 59 -11.68 1.22 10.29
C SER A 59 -11.55 2.67 9.84
N LEU A 60 -10.42 3.02 9.23
CA LEU A 60 -10.14 4.34 8.68
C LEU A 60 -10.04 4.23 7.15
N PRO A 61 -10.99 4.78 6.36
CA PRO A 61 -10.93 4.73 4.91
C PRO A 61 -9.66 5.38 4.36
N TRP A 62 -8.97 4.72 3.42
CA TRP A 62 -7.65 5.10 2.90
C TRP A 62 -7.50 6.59 2.54
N GLY A 63 -8.50 7.19 1.88
CA GLY A 63 -8.45 8.60 1.48
C GLY A 63 -8.41 9.61 2.64
N GLU A 64 -8.79 9.19 3.85
CA GLU A 64 -8.87 10.03 5.05
C GLU A 64 -7.99 9.50 6.19
N ALA A 65 -7.45 8.28 6.03
CA ALA A 65 -6.81 7.54 7.12
C ALA A 65 -5.62 8.28 7.72
N PHE A 66 -4.78 8.91 6.90
CA PHE A 66 -3.62 9.67 7.38
C PHE A 66 -4.03 10.79 8.32
N GLN A 67 -5.01 11.61 7.93
CA GLN A 67 -5.46 12.76 8.73
C GLN A 67 -6.20 12.30 10.00
N LYS A 68 -7.02 11.26 9.88
CA LYS A 68 -7.74 10.70 11.04
C LYS A 68 -6.78 10.10 12.05
N PHE A 69 -5.79 9.33 11.59
CA PHE A 69 -4.80 8.74 12.49
C PHE A 69 -3.91 9.81 13.14
N ALA A 70 -3.49 10.84 12.41
CA ALA A 70 -2.76 11.97 12.98
C ALA A 70 -3.58 12.69 14.08
N THR A 71 -4.90 12.77 13.92
CA THR A 71 -5.80 13.32 14.96
C THR A 71 -5.84 12.41 16.18
N MET A 72 -5.94 11.08 16.02
CA MET A 72 -5.89 10.11 17.13
C MET A 72 -4.56 10.22 17.90
N VAL A 73 -3.44 10.31 17.18
CA VAL A 73 -2.11 10.53 17.79
C VAL A 73 -2.09 11.79 18.62
N SER A 74 -2.59 12.91 18.08
CA SER A 74 -2.62 14.19 18.77
C SER A 74 -3.52 14.19 20.02
N ALA A 75 -4.57 13.38 20.01
CA ALA A 75 -5.48 13.20 21.14
C ALA A 75 -4.96 12.20 22.19
N GLY A 76 -3.87 11.48 21.90
CA GLY A 76 -3.37 10.37 22.74
C GLY A 76 -4.24 9.11 22.69
N GLU A 77 -5.12 8.99 21.68
CA GLU A 77 -6.02 7.85 21.47
C GLU A 77 -5.35 6.78 20.57
N LEU A 78 -4.22 6.25 21.03
CA LEU A 78 -3.44 5.28 20.27
C LEU A 78 -4.05 3.87 20.34
N PRO A 79 -4.03 3.08 19.24
CA PRO A 79 -4.38 1.68 19.27
C PRO A 79 -3.26 0.84 19.90
N ASP A 80 -3.49 -0.47 20.05
CA ASP A 80 -2.44 -1.44 20.42
C ASP A 80 -1.68 -1.91 19.17
N VAL A 81 -2.42 -2.21 18.10
CA VAL A 81 -1.89 -2.67 16.81
C VAL A 81 -2.47 -1.81 15.69
N MET A 82 -1.66 -1.60 14.66
CA MET A 82 -2.07 -0.80 13.50
C MET A 82 -1.63 -1.44 12.20
N GLU A 83 -2.53 -1.44 11.20
CA GLU A 83 -2.15 -1.61 9.81
C GLU A 83 -1.32 -0.40 9.36
N MET A 84 -0.02 -0.60 9.15
CA MET A 84 0.96 0.46 8.87
C MET A 84 1.34 0.46 7.40
N PRO A 85 1.02 1.52 6.64
CA PRO A 85 1.61 1.74 5.33
C PRO A 85 3.10 2.11 5.46
N ASP A 86 3.91 1.64 4.52
CA ASP A 86 5.35 1.94 4.43
C ASP A 86 5.66 3.44 4.52
N THR A 87 4.84 4.24 3.85
CA THR A 87 5.02 5.71 3.76
C THR A 87 4.83 6.45 5.08
N TRP A 88 4.23 5.82 6.09
CA TRP A 88 4.02 6.43 7.41
C TRP A 88 5.01 5.90 8.45
N LEU A 89 5.69 4.79 8.14
CA LEU A 89 6.53 4.06 9.07
C LEU A 89 7.61 4.94 9.72
N SER A 90 8.35 5.69 8.89
CA SER A 90 9.43 6.57 9.37
C SER A 90 8.91 7.69 10.28
N LEU A 91 7.76 8.30 9.93
CA LEU A 91 7.16 9.34 10.74
C LEU A 91 6.88 8.85 12.16
N TYR A 92 6.22 7.71 12.30
CA TYR A 92 5.80 7.22 13.61
C TYR A 92 6.95 6.54 14.37
N ALA A 93 7.87 5.84 13.68
CA ALA A 93 9.03 5.21 14.29
C ALA A 93 10.01 6.25 14.88
N ASN A 94 10.37 7.29 14.11
CA ASN A 94 11.30 8.32 14.55
C ASN A 94 10.76 9.20 15.68
N ASN A 95 9.43 9.29 15.80
CA ASN A 95 8.77 9.98 16.92
C ASN A 95 8.52 9.06 18.13
N GLY A 96 9.08 7.83 18.13
CA GLY A 96 9.01 6.91 19.27
C GLY A 96 7.61 6.34 19.52
N LEU A 97 6.72 6.36 18.52
CA LEU A 97 5.34 5.88 18.64
C LEU A 97 5.20 4.37 18.37
N LEU A 98 6.22 3.75 17.77
CA LEU A 98 6.21 2.33 17.44
C LEU A 98 7.13 1.53 18.34
N GLU A 99 6.69 0.34 18.74
CA GLU A 99 7.49 -0.64 19.46
C GLU A 99 8.40 -1.40 18.51
N SER A 100 9.64 -1.69 18.93
CA SER A 100 10.53 -2.58 18.18
C SER A 100 10.03 -4.02 18.20
N LEU A 101 9.85 -4.61 17.04
CA LEU A 101 9.43 -6.00 16.89
C LEU A 101 10.61 -6.99 16.95
N GLU A 102 11.88 -6.54 17.02
CA GLU A 102 13.07 -7.40 17.01
C GLU A 102 13.06 -8.46 18.12
N PRO A 103 12.72 -8.13 19.40
CA PRO A 103 12.69 -9.13 20.46
C PRO A 103 11.66 -10.23 20.27
N TYR A 104 10.59 -9.91 19.54
CA TYR A 104 9.49 -10.83 19.23
C TYR A 104 9.84 -11.70 18.02
N LEU A 105 10.31 -11.08 16.93
CA LEU A 105 10.76 -11.79 15.73
C LEU A 105 11.86 -12.81 16.00
N ALA A 106 12.78 -12.50 16.92
CA ALA A 106 13.84 -13.41 17.32
C ALA A 106 13.32 -14.73 17.94
N LYS A 107 12.09 -14.76 18.44
CA LYS A 107 11.47 -15.92 19.11
C LYS A 107 10.36 -16.55 18.27
N TRP A 108 9.88 -15.85 17.24
CA TRP A 108 8.77 -16.32 16.44
C TRP A 108 9.19 -17.42 15.47
N GLU A 109 8.55 -18.58 15.57
CA GLU A 109 8.91 -19.77 14.80
C GLU A 109 8.78 -19.63 13.29
N HIS A 110 7.93 -18.70 12.81
CA HIS A 110 7.70 -18.45 11.38
C HIS A 110 8.67 -17.42 10.77
N THR A 111 9.53 -16.77 11.53
CA THR A 111 10.49 -15.77 11.03
C THR A 111 11.34 -16.30 9.88
N ALA A 112 11.84 -17.55 9.98
CA ALA A 112 12.64 -18.19 8.93
C ALA A 112 11.83 -18.48 7.63
N GLY A 113 10.51 -18.51 7.73
CA GLY A 113 9.60 -18.69 6.60
C GLY A 113 9.33 -17.42 5.80
N LEU A 114 9.68 -16.26 6.34
CA LEU A 114 9.55 -14.98 5.63
C LEU A 114 10.60 -14.86 4.51
N THR A 115 10.24 -14.12 3.45
CA THR A 115 11.21 -13.74 2.41
C THR A 115 12.22 -12.75 2.97
N ASP A 116 13.45 -12.75 2.43
CA ASP A 116 14.49 -11.81 2.85
C ASP A 116 14.03 -10.35 2.62
N ARG A 117 13.31 -10.11 1.52
CA ARG A 117 12.72 -8.80 1.22
C ARG A 117 11.73 -8.33 2.29
N ALA A 118 10.88 -9.21 2.81
CA ALA A 118 9.94 -8.84 3.88
C ALA A 118 10.69 -8.39 5.14
N LEU A 119 11.75 -9.12 5.52
CA LEU A 119 12.59 -8.78 6.67
C LEU A 119 13.36 -7.47 6.48
N GLU A 120 13.87 -7.22 5.27
CA GLU A 120 14.59 -5.97 4.94
C GLU A 120 13.65 -4.76 5.00
N LEU A 121 12.48 -4.85 4.36
CA LEU A 121 11.53 -3.74 4.31
C LEU A 121 10.94 -3.40 5.67
N GLY A 122 10.67 -4.40 6.52
CA GLY A 122 10.24 -4.14 7.89
C GLY A 122 11.28 -3.36 8.71
N ARG A 123 12.56 -3.39 8.27
CA ARG A 123 13.72 -2.72 8.89
C ARG A 123 14.21 -1.49 8.13
N ASP A 124 13.40 -0.91 7.27
CA ASP A 124 13.77 0.27 6.48
C ASP A 124 14.18 1.46 7.36
N VAL A 125 13.53 1.61 8.50
CA VAL A 125 13.81 2.70 9.46
C VAL A 125 14.82 2.24 10.51
N ASN A 126 15.98 2.90 10.56
CA ASN A 126 17.04 2.70 11.56
C ASN A 126 17.51 1.25 11.72
N LYS A 127 17.35 0.40 10.68
CA LYS A 127 17.66 -1.03 10.68
C LYS A 127 16.93 -1.81 11.80
N THR A 128 15.79 -1.30 12.24
CA THR A 128 14.96 -1.90 13.29
C THR A 128 13.60 -2.27 12.72
N ALA A 129 13.11 -3.45 13.03
CA ALA A 129 11.79 -3.90 12.63
C ALA A 129 10.72 -3.18 13.48
N TYR A 130 10.09 -2.17 12.91
CA TYR A 130 8.94 -1.48 13.49
C TYR A 130 7.61 -1.93 12.87
N MET A 131 7.69 -2.72 11.82
CA MET A 131 6.54 -3.29 11.13
C MET A 131 6.89 -4.70 10.65
N LEU A 132 5.92 -5.60 10.69
CA LEU A 132 6.00 -6.88 10.01
C LEU A 132 5.16 -6.80 8.73
N PRO A 133 5.80 -6.72 7.54
CA PRO A 133 5.08 -6.60 6.28
C PRO A 133 4.20 -7.82 6.01
N TYR A 134 2.92 -7.61 5.70
CA TYR A 134 2.03 -8.69 5.31
C TYR A 134 2.04 -8.96 3.79
N GLY A 135 2.48 -8.00 2.98
CA GLY A 135 2.52 -8.15 1.53
C GLY A 135 3.11 -6.95 0.82
N PHE A 136 3.34 -7.14 -0.49
CA PHE A 136 3.88 -6.13 -1.39
C PHE A 136 2.82 -5.70 -2.38
N TYR A 137 2.92 -4.45 -2.81
CA TYR A 137 2.12 -3.82 -3.83
C TYR A 137 3.04 -3.32 -4.94
N LEU A 138 3.00 -3.97 -6.10
CA LEU A 138 3.79 -3.62 -7.28
C LEU A 138 2.84 -3.15 -8.37
N ARG A 139 3.16 -2.05 -9.04
CA ARG A 139 2.39 -1.56 -10.17
C ARG A 139 2.54 -2.44 -11.39
N ALA A 140 1.40 -2.75 -12.03
CA ALA A 140 1.32 -3.31 -13.37
C ALA A 140 0.15 -2.67 -14.12
N MET A 141 0.07 -2.87 -15.42
CA MET A 141 -0.93 -2.23 -16.26
C MET A 141 -2.09 -3.18 -16.57
N PHE A 142 -3.29 -2.80 -16.11
CA PHE A 142 -4.55 -3.38 -16.55
C PHE A 142 -4.96 -2.77 -17.89
N TYR A 143 -5.51 -3.58 -18.80
CA TYR A 143 -6.06 -3.11 -20.06
C TYR A 143 -7.37 -3.79 -20.40
N ASN A 144 -8.34 -3.03 -20.92
CA ASN A 144 -9.66 -3.50 -21.32
C ASN A 144 -9.61 -3.97 -22.78
N LYS A 145 -9.66 -5.28 -23.00
CA LYS A 145 -9.53 -5.90 -24.33
C LYS A 145 -10.62 -5.48 -25.31
N LYS A 146 -11.84 -5.25 -24.80
CA LYS A 146 -12.97 -4.81 -25.62
C LYS A 146 -12.77 -3.40 -26.14
N LEU A 147 -12.40 -2.45 -25.28
CA LEU A 147 -12.13 -1.07 -25.70
C LEU A 147 -10.91 -1.00 -26.62
N PHE A 148 -9.90 -1.83 -26.42
CA PHE A 148 -8.75 -1.95 -27.31
C PHE A 148 -9.20 -2.40 -28.71
N GLN A 149 -10.02 -3.44 -28.79
CA GLN A 149 -10.56 -3.94 -30.06
C GLN A 149 -11.43 -2.88 -30.76
N GLU A 150 -12.34 -2.21 -30.03
CA GLU A 150 -13.22 -1.16 -30.58
C GLU A 150 -12.41 0.03 -31.12
N ALA A 151 -11.28 0.37 -30.48
CA ALA A 151 -10.40 1.47 -30.92
C ALA A 151 -9.35 1.07 -31.98
N GLY A 152 -9.32 -0.21 -32.39
CA GLY A 152 -8.31 -0.73 -33.31
C GLY A 152 -6.89 -0.71 -32.72
N VAL A 153 -6.76 -0.97 -31.42
CA VAL A 153 -5.49 -1.19 -30.72
C VAL A 153 -5.30 -2.70 -30.56
N SER A 154 -4.32 -3.27 -31.26
CA SER A 154 -4.15 -4.74 -31.33
C SER A 154 -3.48 -5.34 -30.11
N GLU A 155 -2.58 -4.61 -29.46
CA GLU A 155 -1.72 -5.06 -28.38
C GLU A 155 -1.65 -4.01 -27.27
N PRO A 156 -1.45 -4.40 -25.99
CA PRO A 156 -1.15 -3.43 -24.93
C PRO A 156 0.17 -2.70 -25.22
N PRO A 157 0.26 -1.39 -24.89
CA PRO A 157 1.44 -0.59 -25.16
C PRO A 157 2.66 -1.09 -24.39
N LYS A 158 3.80 -1.19 -25.06
CA LYS A 158 5.09 -1.60 -24.50
C LYS A 158 5.98 -0.42 -24.15
N THR A 159 5.69 0.74 -24.74
CA THR A 159 6.43 1.99 -24.52
C THR A 159 5.48 3.11 -24.10
N MET A 160 6.02 4.15 -23.48
CA MET A 160 5.24 5.33 -23.09
C MET A 160 4.66 6.07 -24.31
N ASP A 161 5.35 6.03 -25.47
CA ASP A 161 4.82 6.62 -26.72
C ASP A 161 3.63 5.79 -27.24
N GLU A 162 3.74 4.44 -27.21
CA GLU A 162 2.61 3.57 -27.57
C GLU A 162 1.42 3.75 -26.62
N PHE A 163 1.68 3.98 -25.33
CA PHE A 163 0.63 4.28 -24.34
C PHE A 163 -0.12 5.56 -24.70
N MET A 164 0.60 6.61 -25.03
CA MET A 164 0.02 7.87 -25.47
C MET A 164 -0.81 7.69 -26.76
N ALA A 165 -0.27 6.97 -27.74
CA ALA A 165 -0.96 6.68 -29.01
C ALA A 165 -2.22 5.80 -28.83
N ALA A 166 -2.16 4.80 -27.95
CA ALA A 166 -3.32 3.98 -27.60
C ALA A 166 -4.39 4.83 -26.89
N SER A 167 -3.97 5.68 -25.96
CA SER A 167 -4.86 6.61 -25.25
C SER A 167 -5.58 7.56 -26.21
N GLU A 168 -4.88 8.11 -27.20
CA GLU A 168 -5.48 8.94 -28.24
C GLU A 168 -6.54 8.20 -29.05
N LYS A 169 -6.25 6.97 -29.52
CA LYS A 169 -7.20 6.17 -30.30
C LYS A 169 -8.46 5.85 -29.51
N ILE A 170 -8.29 5.40 -28.27
CA ILE A 170 -9.41 5.01 -27.39
C ILE A 170 -10.27 6.23 -27.06
N SER A 171 -9.68 7.38 -26.82
CA SER A 171 -10.41 8.61 -26.48
C SER A 171 -11.21 9.20 -27.67
N LYS A 172 -11.07 8.65 -28.87
CA LYS A 172 -11.97 8.93 -30.01
C LYS A 172 -13.30 8.18 -29.94
N LEU A 173 -13.40 7.15 -29.10
CA LEU A 173 -14.65 6.46 -28.86
C LEU A 173 -15.58 7.33 -27.97
N PRO A 174 -16.88 7.41 -28.26
CA PRO A 174 -17.79 8.28 -27.52
C PRO A 174 -17.83 7.93 -26.02
N GLY A 175 -17.51 8.91 -25.17
CA GLY A 175 -17.55 8.77 -23.73
C GLY A 175 -16.51 7.80 -23.14
N LYS A 176 -15.44 7.50 -23.90
CA LYS A 176 -14.34 6.65 -23.45
C LYS A 176 -13.04 7.42 -23.34
N TYR A 177 -12.16 6.93 -22.48
CA TYR A 177 -10.87 7.53 -22.21
C TYR A 177 -9.77 6.47 -22.25
N GLY A 178 -8.57 6.89 -22.66
CA GLY A 178 -7.43 5.98 -22.73
C GLY A 178 -6.98 5.51 -21.35
N TYR A 179 -6.97 6.41 -20.37
CA TYR A 179 -6.34 6.15 -19.09
C TYR A 179 -7.19 6.60 -17.88
N CYS A 180 -7.29 5.75 -16.87
CA CYS A 180 -7.86 6.06 -15.56
C CYS A 180 -6.81 6.79 -14.71
N LEU A 181 -6.63 8.09 -14.93
CA LEU A 181 -5.68 8.89 -14.17
C LEU A 181 -6.13 9.02 -12.71
N ARG A 182 -5.20 8.85 -11.77
CA ARG A 182 -5.44 9.04 -10.34
C ARG A 182 -4.86 10.37 -9.88
N GLY A 183 -5.67 11.43 -9.87
CA GLY A 183 -5.25 12.77 -9.45
C GLY A 183 -5.46 13.06 -7.96
N GLY A 184 -6.19 12.20 -7.25
CA GLY A 184 -6.46 12.29 -5.81
C GLY A 184 -5.54 11.41 -4.96
N PRO A 185 -5.99 11.01 -3.74
CA PRO A 185 -5.18 10.24 -2.81
C PRO A 185 -4.58 8.98 -3.42
N GLY A 186 -3.26 8.79 -3.26
CA GLY A 186 -2.49 7.68 -3.82
C GLY A 186 -2.04 7.86 -5.27
N GLY A 187 -2.33 8.99 -5.90
CA GLY A 187 -1.91 9.29 -7.28
C GLY A 187 -0.41 9.44 -7.46
N LEU A 188 0.33 9.83 -6.40
CA LEU A 188 1.78 10.03 -6.45
C LEU A 188 2.53 8.83 -7.05
N ASN A 189 2.06 7.60 -6.80
CA ASN A 189 2.68 6.39 -7.33
C ASN A 189 2.82 6.43 -8.87
N GLY A 190 1.74 6.78 -9.59
CA GLY A 190 1.77 6.94 -11.05
C GLY A 190 2.70 8.07 -11.49
N TRP A 191 2.66 9.23 -10.83
CA TRP A 191 3.54 10.35 -11.12
C TRP A 191 5.01 9.98 -10.99
N MET A 192 5.39 9.28 -9.92
CA MET A 192 6.78 8.86 -9.68
C MET A 192 7.22 7.78 -10.68
N MET A 193 6.36 6.80 -10.96
CA MET A 193 6.65 5.73 -11.92
C MET A 193 6.87 6.28 -13.34
N PHE A 194 5.96 7.09 -13.85
CA PHE A 194 6.08 7.69 -15.19
C PHE A 194 7.21 8.71 -15.24
N GLY A 195 7.39 9.49 -14.16
CA GLY A 195 8.52 10.41 -14.03
C GLY A 195 9.86 9.70 -14.13
N ALA A 196 10.07 8.65 -13.35
CA ALA A 196 11.28 7.83 -13.36
C ALA A 196 11.51 7.14 -14.71
N SER A 197 10.43 6.61 -15.33
CA SER A 197 10.53 5.94 -16.63
C SER A 197 10.93 6.91 -17.76
N MET A 198 10.43 8.13 -17.75
CA MET A 198 10.87 9.17 -18.70
C MET A 198 12.26 9.70 -18.40
N ALA A 199 12.66 9.74 -17.12
CA ALA A 199 13.98 10.16 -16.70
C ALA A 199 15.07 9.09 -16.93
N GLY A 200 14.66 7.82 -17.13
CA GLY A 200 15.58 6.67 -17.18
C GLY A 200 16.26 6.36 -15.84
N SER A 201 15.70 6.85 -14.73
CA SER A 201 16.31 6.72 -13.41
C SER A 201 15.26 6.83 -12.30
N ASN A 202 15.38 5.95 -11.29
CA ASN A 202 14.62 6.02 -10.04
C ASN A 202 15.39 6.66 -8.88
N LYS A 203 16.48 7.34 -9.15
CA LYS A 203 17.22 8.08 -8.14
C LYS A 203 16.48 9.36 -7.77
N PHE A 204 16.06 9.47 -6.53
CA PHE A 204 15.36 10.65 -6.01
C PHE A 204 16.32 11.77 -5.57
N PHE A 205 17.59 11.42 -5.30
CA PHE A 205 18.58 12.35 -4.77
C PHE A 205 19.94 12.19 -5.46
N ASN A 206 20.63 13.30 -5.59
CA ASN A 206 22.04 13.37 -5.92
C ASN A 206 22.90 13.03 -4.69
N GLU A 207 24.23 12.89 -4.87
CA GLU A 207 25.16 12.57 -3.79
C GLU A 207 25.22 13.67 -2.71
N ASP A 208 24.93 14.90 -3.05
CA ASP A 208 24.88 16.04 -2.12
C ASP A 208 23.53 16.15 -1.37
N GLY A 209 22.62 15.21 -1.59
CA GLY A 209 21.29 15.19 -0.98
C GLY A 209 20.25 16.09 -1.65
N THR A 210 20.59 16.75 -2.76
CA THR A 210 19.60 17.50 -3.55
C THR A 210 18.69 16.55 -4.33
N SER A 211 17.41 16.87 -4.42
CA SER A 211 16.45 16.04 -5.17
C SER A 211 16.63 16.19 -6.68
N THR A 212 16.38 15.10 -7.40
CA THR A 212 16.44 15.03 -8.86
C THR A 212 15.10 15.38 -9.55
N LEU A 213 14.01 15.56 -8.81
CA LEU A 213 12.65 15.66 -9.36
C LEU A 213 12.42 16.89 -10.26
N ASN A 214 13.30 17.86 -10.25
CA ASN A 214 13.30 19.00 -11.16
C ASN A 214 14.33 18.89 -12.30
N SER A 215 14.98 17.73 -12.47
CA SER A 215 15.84 17.50 -13.63
C SER A 215 15.01 17.41 -14.92
N GLU A 216 15.64 17.67 -16.07
CA GLU A 216 14.98 17.67 -17.37
C GLU A 216 14.19 16.36 -17.64
N GLY A 217 14.78 15.21 -17.31
CA GLY A 217 14.14 13.90 -17.50
C GLY A 217 12.88 13.75 -16.66
N TRP A 218 12.94 14.12 -15.39
CA TRP A 218 11.78 14.09 -14.49
C TRP A 218 10.69 15.06 -14.93
N VAL A 219 11.04 16.30 -15.28
CA VAL A 219 10.07 17.30 -15.78
C VAL A 219 9.37 16.80 -17.05
N LYS A 220 10.08 16.11 -17.96
CA LYS A 220 9.44 15.45 -19.12
C LYS A 220 8.38 14.43 -18.69
N GLY A 221 8.66 13.63 -17.68
CA GLY A 221 7.70 12.65 -17.16
C GLY A 221 6.48 13.29 -16.48
N LEU A 222 6.69 14.35 -15.70
CA LEU A 222 5.60 15.15 -15.13
C LEU A 222 4.75 15.78 -16.24
N SER A 223 5.38 16.32 -17.28
CA SER A 223 4.70 16.90 -18.47
C SER A 223 3.89 15.83 -19.21
N TRP A 224 4.42 14.62 -19.38
CA TRP A 224 3.75 13.50 -20.02
C TRP A 224 2.45 13.12 -19.29
N THR A 225 2.47 13.09 -17.96
CA THR A 225 1.28 12.82 -17.15
C THR A 225 0.24 13.94 -17.26
N VAL A 226 0.69 15.20 -17.23
CA VAL A 226 -0.18 16.37 -17.43
C VAL A 226 -0.80 16.35 -18.83
N ASP A 227 -0.04 15.94 -19.84
CA ASP A 227 -0.51 15.84 -21.23
C ASP A 227 -1.63 14.82 -21.40
N LEU A 228 -1.58 13.66 -20.74
CA LEU A 228 -2.69 12.69 -20.74
C LEU A 228 -4.01 13.34 -20.33
N TYR A 229 -3.98 14.16 -19.30
CA TYR A 229 -5.16 14.86 -18.81
C TYR A 229 -5.59 16.00 -19.75
N LYS A 230 -4.67 16.89 -20.11
CA LYS A 230 -4.96 18.09 -20.93
C LYS A 230 -5.42 17.75 -22.36
N LYS A 231 -4.93 16.64 -22.93
CA LYS A 231 -5.38 16.14 -24.24
C LYS A 231 -6.74 15.42 -24.18
N GLY A 232 -7.32 15.28 -22.98
CA GLY A 232 -8.61 14.62 -22.79
C GLY A 232 -8.53 13.10 -22.89
N TYR A 233 -7.35 12.51 -22.64
CA TYR A 233 -7.17 11.04 -22.63
C TYR A 233 -7.50 10.42 -21.26
N ALA A 234 -7.76 11.25 -20.27
CA ALA A 234 -8.31 10.89 -18.96
C ALA A 234 -9.59 11.70 -18.68
N PRO A 235 -10.54 11.18 -17.88
CA PRO A 235 -11.75 11.89 -17.48
C PRO A 235 -11.42 13.22 -16.77
N LYS A 236 -12.22 14.26 -16.99
CA LYS A 236 -11.99 15.58 -16.36
C LYS A 236 -12.04 15.55 -14.84
N ASP A 237 -12.93 14.76 -14.27
CA ASP A 237 -13.09 14.58 -12.82
C ASP A 237 -12.00 13.69 -12.20
N SER A 238 -11.20 13.02 -13.03
CA SER A 238 -10.08 12.19 -12.60
C SER A 238 -8.99 12.97 -11.84
N VAL A 239 -8.98 14.29 -11.94
CA VAL A 239 -8.16 15.18 -11.11
C VAL A 239 -8.36 14.93 -9.60
N ASN A 240 -9.56 14.46 -9.21
CA ASN A 240 -9.90 14.16 -7.82
C ASN A 240 -10.03 12.65 -7.53
N TRP A 241 -9.87 11.79 -8.53
CA TRP A 241 -10.08 10.36 -8.36
C TRP A 241 -9.05 9.74 -7.42
N GLY A 242 -9.53 9.03 -6.41
CA GLY A 242 -8.77 8.14 -5.56
C GLY A 242 -8.82 6.69 -6.07
N PHE A 243 -8.57 5.73 -5.18
CA PHE A 243 -8.53 4.31 -5.52
C PHE A 243 -9.86 3.79 -6.08
N ASN A 244 -10.96 4.06 -5.38
CA ASN A 244 -12.27 3.54 -5.74
C ASN A 244 -12.73 4.02 -7.12
N GLU A 245 -12.51 5.31 -7.43
CA GLU A 245 -12.92 5.93 -8.67
C GLU A 245 -12.11 5.42 -9.86
N VAL A 246 -10.79 5.26 -9.74
CA VAL A 246 -9.96 4.75 -10.86
C VAL A 246 -10.28 3.29 -11.16
N VAL A 247 -10.47 2.46 -10.13
CA VAL A 247 -10.83 1.05 -10.30
C VAL A 247 -12.24 0.93 -10.88
N ALA A 248 -13.19 1.76 -10.40
CA ALA A 248 -14.55 1.81 -10.96
C ALA A 248 -14.54 2.28 -12.42
N GLY A 249 -13.76 3.31 -12.75
CA GLY A 249 -13.58 3.80 -14.12
C GLY A 249 -13.10 2.69 -15.08
N PHE A 250 -12.24 1.81 -14.60
CA PHE A 250 -11.75 0.69 -15.38
C PHE A 250 -12.81 -0.41 -15.56
N TYR A 251 -13.38 -0.97 -14.48
CA TYR A 251 -14.31 -2.09 -14.61
C TYR A 251 -15.65 -1.69 -15.25
N THR A 252 -16.03 -0.42 -15.21
CA THR A 252 -17.21 0.08 -15.94
C THR A 252 -16.91 0.38 -17.41
N GLY A 253 -15.65 0.28 -17.82
CA GLY A 253 -15.22 0.60 -19.17
C GLY A 253 -15.32 2.09 -19.50
N THR A 254 -15.18 2.96 -18.52
CA THR A 254 -15.03 4.42 -18.74
C THR A 254 -13.65 4.70 -19.31
N CYS A 255 -12.60 4.07 -18.78
CA CYS A 255 -11.26 4.12 -19.34
C CYS A 255 -10.67 2.73 -19.59
N ALA A 256 -9.75 2.65 -20.54
CA ALA A 256 -9.27 1.40 -21.08
C ALA A 256 -7.98 0.90 -20.43
N MET A 257 -7.20 1.78 -19.82
CA MET A 257 -5.94 1.44 -19.14
C MET A 257 -5.95 1.97 -17.71
N LEU A 258 -5.34 1.21 -16.80
CA LEU A 258 -5.20 1.54 -15.39
C LEU A 258 -3.86 0.98 -14.90
N ASP A 259 -3.00 1.83 -14.34
CA ASP A 259 -1.85 1.39 -13.56
C ASP A 259 -2.29 1.12 -12.14
N GLN A 260 -2.17 -0.11 -11.67
CA GLN A 260 -2.60 -0.42 -10.30
C GLN A 260 -1.86 -1.61 -9.71
N ASP A 261 -1.90 -1.66 -8.40
CA ASP A 261 -1.39 -2.74 -7.56
C ASP A 261 -2.34 -3.96 -7.62
N PRO A 262 -1.92 -5.14 -7.17
CA PRO A 262 -2.75 -6.34 -7.23
C PRO A 262 -4.05 -6.25 -6.42
N ASP A 263 -4.16 -5.32 -5.48
CA ASP A 263 -5.39 -5.08 -4.69
C ASP A 263 -6.60 -4.68 -5.58
N ALA A 264 -6.35 -3.99 -6.70
CA ALA A 264 -7.40 -3.66 -7.65
C ALA A 264 -7.99 -4.91 -8.35
N LEU A 265 -7.21 -6.00 -8.48
CA LEU A 265 -7.65 -7.21 -9.15
C LEU A 265 -8.92 -7.78 -8.49
N ILE A 266 -9.02 -7.72 -7.17
CA ILE A 266 -10.18 -8.26 -6.46
C ILE A 266 -11.47 -7.58 -6.93
N ALA A 267 -11.50 -6.24 -6.94
CA ALA A 267 -12.66 -5.48 -7.36
C ALA A 267 -12.95 -5.61 -8.87
N VAL A 268 -11.91 -5.73 -9.69
CA VAL A 268 -12.06 -5.93 -11.14
C VAL A 268 -12.60 -7.33 -11.43
N ALA A 269 -12.06 -8.39 -10.80
CA ALA A 269 -12.49 -9.77 -11.02
C ALA A 269 -13.92 -10.05 -10.56
N GLU A 270 -14.44 -9.31 -9.58
CA GLU A 270 -15.84 -9.40 -9.15
C GLU A 270 -16.83 -8.81 -10.18
N ARG A 271 -16.38 -7.94 -11.08
CA ARG A 271 -17.23 -7.11 -11.96
C ARG A 271 -16.98 -7.30 -13.45
N MET A 272 -15.83 -7.86 -13.81
CA MET A 272 -15.46 -8.15 -15.20
C MET A 272 -15.15 -9.64 -15.36
N LYS A 273 -15.45 -10.19 -16.53
CA LYS A 273 -15.00 -11.53 -16.88
C LYS A 273 -13.50 -11.55 -17.14
N SER A 274 -12.83 -12.62 -16.78
CA SER A 274 -11.37 -12.75 -16.93
C SER A 274 -10.87 -12.63 -18.38
N GLU A 275 -11.73 -12.97 -19.36
CA GLU A 275 -11.45 -12.81 -20.79
C GLU A 275 -11.53 -11.36 -21.30
N ASP A 276 -12.23 -10.44 -20.59
CA ASP A 276 -12.49 -9.06 -21.03
C ASP A 276 -11.34 -8.09 -20.70
N TYR A 277 -10.43 -8.48 -19.83
CA TYR A 277 -9.26 -7.67 -19.48
C TYR A 277 -7.98 -8.49 -19.47
N GLY A 278 -6.86 -7.80 -19.40
CA GLY A 278 -5.54 -8.39 -19.19
C GLY A 278 -4.71 -7.52 -18.26
N ILE A 279 -3.65 -8.10 -17.73
CA ILE A 279 -2.66 -7.42 -16.91
C ILE A 279 -1.31 -7.71 -17.52
N THR A 280 -0.50 -6.67 -17.69
CA THR A 280 0.82 -6.74 -18.35
C THR A 280 1.80 -5.81 -17.65
N THR A 281 3.08 -5.90 -18.03
CA THR A 281 4.14 -5.02 -17.52
C THR A 281 3.84 -3.55 -17.83
N MET A 282 4.40 -2.65 -17.02
CA MET A 282 4.32 -1.22 -17.27
C MET A 282 5.10 -0.81 -18.53
N PRO A 283 4.65 0.22 -19.27
CA PRO A 283 5.32 0.68 -20.48
C PRO A 283 6.71 1.24 -20.18
N LYS A 284 7.68 0.92 -21.03
CA LYS A 284 9.07 1.36 -20.91
C LYS A 284 9.25 2.79 -21.40
N GLY A 285 10.12 3.53 -20.74
CA GLY A 285 10.57 4.85 -21.15
C GLY A 285 11.53 4.82 -22.35
N PRO A 286 12.04 6.00 -22.75
CA PRO A 286 12.91 6.13 -23.94
C PRO A 286 14.22 5.35 -23.86
N ASP A 287 14.72 5.03 -22.66
CA ASP A 287 15.92 4.23 -22.42
C ASP A 287 15.68 2.70 -22.43
N GLY A 288 14.43 2.28 -22.71
CA GLY A 288 14.02 0.88 -22.72
C GLY A 288 13.77 0.26 -21.36
N LYS A 289 13.69 1.08 -20.29
CA LYS A 289 13.40 0.64 -18.92
C LYS A 289 12.06 1.16 -18.42
N THR A 290 11.51 0.46 -17.47
CA THR A 290 10.37 0.94 -16.66
C THR A 290 10.71 0.88 -15.17
N PHE A 291 10.11 1.77 -14.40
CA PHE A 291 10.38 1.91 -12.97
C PHE A 291 9.06 1.82 -12.17
N PRO A 292 8.40 0.64 -12.16
CA PRO A 292 7.15 0.46 -11.45
C PRO A 292 7.35 0.73 -9.94
N THR A 293 6.45 1.49 -9.35
CA THR A 293 6.52 1.72 -7.90
C THR A 293 6.15 0.44 -7.16
N ILE A 294 6.91 0.13 -6.13
CA ILE A 294 6.64 -0.93 -5.18
C ILE A 294 6.44 -0.32 -3.80
N GLY A 295 5.38 -0.74 -3.12
CA GLY A 295 5.08 -0.39 -1.75
C GLY A 295 4.81 -1.63 -0.92
N PHE A 296 4.67 -1.46 0.37
CA PHE A 296 4.34 -2.52 1.30
C PHE A 296 3.48 -1.98 2.44
N ALA A 297 2.76 -2.85 3.07
CA ALA A 297 2.06 -2.55 4.31
C ALA A 297 2.20 -3.76 5.25
N GLY A 298 2.00 -3.52 6.51
CA GLY A 298 2.19 -4.55 7.52
C GLY A 298 1.52 -4.17 8.84
N TRP A 299 1.79 -4.95 9.86
CA TRP A 299 1.28 -4.72 11.20
C TRP A 299 2.37 -4.16 12.09
N SER A 300 2.06 -3.05 12.77
CA SER A 300 2.93 -2.41 13.75
C SER A 300 2.29 -2.43 15.12
N MET A 301 3.10 -2.53 16.16
CA MET A 301 2.69 -2.39 17.56
C MET A 301 2.97 -0.95 18.01
N MET A 302 2.00 -0.32 18.67
CA MET A 302 2.24 1.00 19.24
C MET A 302 3.04 0.89 20.54
N ALA A 303 4.04 1.76 20.71
CA ALA A 303 4.90 1.77 21.91
C ALA A 303 4.11 2.03 23.19
N ALA A 304 2.99 2.75 23.11
CA ALA A 304 2.09 3.06 24.21
C ALA A 304 1.18 1.90 24.62
N SER A 305 1.14 0.78 23.86
CA SER A 305 0.33 -0.39 24.25
C SER A 305 0.77 -0.91 25.63
N GLU A 306 -0.19 -1.02 26.54
CA GLU A 306 0.02 -1.64 27.85
C GLU A 306 -0.05 -3.17 27.80
N ASN A 307 -0.50 -3.73 26.66
CA ASN A 307 -0.73 -5.16 26.44
C ASN A 307 0.20 -5.75 25.38
N LYS A 308 1.49 -5.43 25.41
CA LYS A 308 2.46 -5.75 24.34
C LYS A 308 2.52 -7.23 23.97
N ASP A 309 2.46 -8.13 24.95
CA ASP A 309 2.49 -9.58 24.69
C ASP A 309 1.21 -10.05 23.95
N LEU A 310 0.05 -9.50 24.32
CA LEU A 310 -1.20 -9.80 23.61
C LEU A 310 -1.24 -9.14 22.22
N SER A 311 -0.73 -7.93 22.09
CA SER A 311 -0.58 -7.23 20.79
C SER A 311 0.33 -8.02 19.85
N TRP A 312 1.43 -8.56 20.36
CA TRP A 312 2.29 -9.44 19.56
C TRP A 312 1.57 -10.73 19.13
N LYS A 313 0.86 -11.40 20.03
CA LYS A 313 0.06 -12.58 19.67
C LYS A 313 -1.00 -12.29 18.63
N LEU A 314 -1.59 -11.08 18.65
CA LEU A 314 -2.49 -10.63 17.58
C LEU A 314 -1.74 -10.49 16.25
N ILE A 315 -0.56 -9.86 16.25
CA ILE A 315 0.30 -9.76 15.07
C ILE A 315 0.71 -11.16 14.58
N GLU A 316 1.10 -12.08 15.46
CA GLU A 316 1.40 -13.48 15.11
C GLU A 316 0.21 -14.17 14.42
N THR A 317 -1.01 -13.93 14.90
CA THR A 317 -2.23 -14.52 14.30
C THR A 317 -2.51 -13.92 12.92
N LEU A 318 -2.31 -12.62 12.75
CA LEU A 318 -2.48 -11.90 11.47
C LEU A 318 -1.42 -12.32 10.45
N GLU A 319 -0.16 -12.49 10.90
CA GLU A 319 1.01 -12.74 10.06
C GLU A 319 1.45 -14.20 9.98
N GLY A 320 0.93 -15.07 10.81
CA GLY A 320 1.16 -16.51 10.67
C GLY A 320 0.72 -16.98 9.28
N PRO A 321 1.30 -18.07 8.74
CA PRO A 321 1.05 -18.50 7.36
C PRO A 321 -0.44 -18.61 6.99
N GLU A 322 -1.29 -19.03 7.92
CA GLU A 322 -2.74 -19.15 7.71
C GLU A 322 -3.44 -17.78 7.69
N GLY A 323 -3.12 -16.89 8.64
CA GLY A 323 -3.69 -15.54 8.71
C GLY A 323 -3.24 -14.68 7.54
N ASN A 324 -1.94 -14.70 7.26
CA ASN A 324 -1.35 -13.93 6.18
C ASN A 324 -1.90 -14.31 4.80
N ILE A 325 -1.99 -15.62 4.48
CA ILE A 325 -2.55 -16.03 3.18
C ILE A 325 -4.04 -15.69 3.06
N ALA A 326 -4.81 -15.81 4.15
CA ALA A 326 -6.22 -15.42 4.15
C ALA A 326 -6.37 -13.91 3.89
N TRP A 327 -5.53 -13.09 4.55
CA TRP A 327 -5.48 -11.66 4.34
C TRP A 327 -5.05 -11.30 2.92
N ASN A 328 -3.96 -11.89 2.41
CA ASN A 328 -3.42 -11.59 1.08
C ASN A 328 -4.36 -11.98 -0.06
N LYS A 329 -5.08 -13.10 0.06
CA LYS A 329 -6.13 -13.47 -0.90
C LYS A 329 -7.24 -12.42 -0.99
N ARG A 330 -7.48 -11.69 0.10
CA ARG A 330 -8.50 -10.63 0.13
C ARG A 330 -7.95 -9.26 -0.27
N THR A 331 -6.72 -8.96 0.08
CA THR A 331 -6.08 -7.69 -0.25
C THR A 331 -5.43 -7.69 -1.65
N GLY A 332 -5.21 -8.87 -2.22
CA GLY A 332 -4.49 -9.05 -3.47
C GLY A 332 -2.97 -8.86 -3.34
N ALA A 333 -2.45 -8.57 -2.15
CA ALA A 333 -1.02 -8.33 -1.95
C ALA A 333 -0.16 -9.53 -2.36
N LEU A 334 1.03 -9.26 -2.91
CA LEU A 334 2.02 -10.29 -3.24
C LEU A 334 2.62 -10.86 -1.94
N PRO A 335 2.94 -12.17 -1.90
CA PRO A 335 3.21 -12.86 -0.65
C PRO A 335 4.54 -12.48 -0.01
N VAL A 336 4.59 -12.51 1.32
CA VAL A 336 5.80 -12.35 2.15
C VAL A 336 6.31 -13.68 2.71
N HIS A 337 5.48 -14.72 2.75
CA HIS A 337 5.89 -16.07 3.13
C HIS A 337 6.33 -16.89 1.91
N LYS A 338 7.50 -17.53 2.00
CA LYS A 338 8.03 -18.43 0.96
C LYS A 338 7.07 -19.57 0.59
N SER A 339 6.29 -20.05 1.56
CA SER A 339 5.28 -21.09 1.34
C SER A 339 4.09 -20.62 0.52
N ALA A 340 3.72 -19.34 0.62
CA ALA A 340 2.56 -18.76 -0.07
C ALA A 340 2.80 -18.54 -1.58
N GLU A 341 4.07 -18.46 -2.04
CA GLU A 341 4.40 -18.32 -3.48
C GLU A 341 3.84 -19.47 -4.34
N LYS A 342 3.59 -20.63 -3.72
CA LYS A 342 3.03 -21.82 -4.38
C LYS A 342 1.52 -21.95 -4.25
N ASP A 343 0.86 -20.98 -3.61
CA ASP A 343 -0.60 -21.05 -3.46
C ASP A 343 -1.29 -20.88 -4.84
N PRO A 344 -2.30 -21.71 -5.16
CA PRO A 344 -3.02 -21.64 -6.43
C PRO A 344 -3.64 -20.26 -6.74
N PHE A 345 -3.90 -19.44 -5.74
CA PHE A 345 -4.39 -18.08 -5.92
C PHE A 345 -3.44 -17.23 -6.78
N TYR A 346 -2.13 -17.36 -6.57
CA TYR A 346 -1.13 -16.62 -7.33
C TYR A 346 -0.79 -17.26 -8.69
N ALA A 347 -1.19 -18.52 -8.92
CA ALA A 347 -0.95 -19.22 -10.18
C ALA A 347 -1.93 -18.87 -11.31
N THR A 348 -2.86 -17.92 -11.06
CA THR A 348 -3.85 -17.52 -12.05
C THR A 348 -3.25 -16.66 -13.17
N GLU A 349 -3.92 -16.63 -14.33
CA GLU A 349 -3.50 -15.82 -15.49
C GLU A 349 -3.40 -14.34 -15.16
N GLN A 350 -4.26 -13.86 -14.26
CA GLN A 350 -4.32 -12.47 -13.83
C GLN A 350 -3.07 -12.01 -13.07
N PHE A 351 -2.42 -12.90 -12.30
CA PHE A 351 -1.19 -12.55 -11.59
C PHE A 351 0.07 -12.57 -12.46
N LYS A 352 0.01 -13.16 -13.66
CA LYS A 352 1.18 -13.26 -14.55
C LYS A 352 1.79 -11.89 -14.90
N GLY A 353 0.98 -10.84 -15.03
CA GLY A 353 1.48 -9.50 -15.32
C GLY A 353 2.47 -9.00 -14.27
N TRP A 354 2.15 -9.16 -12.98
CA TRP A 354 3.04 -8.76 -11.88
C TRP A 354 4.29 -9.64 -11.77
N PHE A 355 4.15 -10.95 -11.97
CA PHE A 355 5.33 -11.82 -11.98
C PHE A 355 6.23 -11.54 -13.18
N ALA A 356 5.67 -11.28 -14.37
CA ALA A 356 6.43 -10.85 -15.53
C ALA A 356 7.16 -9.51 -15.28
N GLU A 357 6.54 -8.57 -14.56
CA GLU A 357 7.18 -7.32 -14.15
C GLU A 357 8.38 -7.58 -13.21
N LEU A 358 8.25 -8.53 -12.27
CA LEU A 358 9.34 -8.90 -11.36
C LEU A 358 10.48 -9.65 -12.05
N GLU A 359 10.19 -10.38 -13.13
CA GLU A 359 11.17 -11.16 -13.91
C GLU A 359 11.83 -10.33 -15.03
N ASP A 360 11.23 -9.22 -15.46
CA ASP A 360 11.79 -8.36 -16.50
C ASP A 360 13.00 -7.58 -15.94
N LYS A 361 14.20 -7.88 -16.46
CA LYS A 361 15.46 -7.19 -16.10
C LYS A 361 15.45 -5.69 -16.39
N ASP A 362 14.58 -5.23 -17.28
CA ASP A 362 14.43 -3.83 -17.65
C ASP A 362 13.32 -3.13 -16.83
N ALA A 363 12.60 -3.87 -16.00
CA ALA A 363 11.72 -3.34 -14.98
C ALA A 363 12.49 -3.23 -13.64
N VAL A 364 12.64 -2.02 -13.16
CA VAL A 364 13.38 -1.73 -11.91
C VAL A 364 12.40 -1.26 -10.84
N PRO A 365 11.92 -2.15 -9.94
CA PRO A 365 11.00 -1.76 -8.89
C PRO A 365 11.54 -0.60 -8.06
N THR A 366 10.74 0.44 -7.93
CA THR A 366 11.14 1.71 -7.31
C THR A 366 10.50 1.86 -5.95
N VAL A 367 11.31 1.77 -4.90
CA VAL A 367 10.91 2.12 -3.52
C VAL A 367 11.01 3.63 -3.37
N MET A 368 9.96 4.26 -2.90
CA MET A 368 9.97 5.69 -2.61
C MET A 368 10.83 5.98 -1.37
N PRO A 369 11.28 7.24 -1.14
CA PRO A 369 12.12 7.57 0.00
C PRO A 369 11.32 7.62 1.33
N THR A 370 10.70 6.49 1.66
CA THR A 370 9.82 6.29 2.83
C THR A 370 10.57 6.39 4.16
N TYR A 371 11.90 6.29 4.14
CA TYR A 371 12.75 6.52 5.30
C TYR A 371 12.76 7.98 5.75
N LEU A 372 12.32 8.93 4.93
CA LEU A 372 12.18 10.34 5.31
C LEU A 372 10.89 10.55 6.13
N GLU A 373 11.02 11.10 7.31
CA GLU A 373 9.90 11.43 8.19
C GLU A 373 8.85 12.32 7.49
N GLU A 374 9.32 13.27 6.69
CA GLU A 374 8.51 14.23 5.96
C GLU A 374 7.77 13.63 4.75
N PHE A 375 8.12 12.39 4.35
CA PHE A 375 7.57 11.79 3.15
C PHE A 375 6.08 11.48 3.25
N ALA A 376 5.58 11.15 4.44
CA ALA A 376 4.16 10.95 4.68
C ALA A 376 3.34 12.21 4.32
N PHE A 377 3.73 13.37 4.83
CA PHE A 377 3.06 14.65 4.51
C PHE A 377 3.24 15.02 3.03
N PHE A 378 4.43 14.80 2.47
CA PHE A 378 4.68 15.02 1.05
C PHE A 378 3.68 14.25 0.20
N LYS A 379 3.56 12.94 0.41
CA LYS A 379 2.72 12.05 -0.38
C LYS A 379 1.22 12.33 -0.20
N ASP A 380 0.76 12.41 1.05
CA ASP A 380 -0.66 12.39 1.37
C ASP A 380 -1.27 13.80 1.50
N SER A 381 -0.49 14.86 1.27
CA SER A 381 -0.95 16.25 1.31
C SER A 381 -0.36 17.11 0.20
N LEU A 382 0.95 17.40 0.24
CA LEU A 382 1.59 18.35 -0.67
C LEU A 382 1.50 17.90 -2.13
N ALA A 383 1.87 16.66 -2.42
CA ALA A 383 1.90 16.13 -3.77
C ALA A 383 0.49 16.04 -4.39
N ILE A 384 -0.53 15.69 -3.62
CA ILE A 384 -1.92 15.70 -4.10
C ILE A 384 -2.31 17.10 -4.56
N LYS A 385 -2.13 18.09 -3.68
CA LYS A 385 -2.49 19.49 -3.98
C LYS A 385 -1.77 20.00 -5.23
N THR A 386 -0.46 19.84 -5.29
CA THR A 386 0.36 20.43 -6.36
C THR A 386 0.22 19.69 -7.68
N SER A 387 0.03 18.37 -7.68
CA SER A 387 -0.28 17.62 -8.90
C SER A 387 -1.64 18.01 -9.48
N GLN A 388 -2.66 18.23 -8.65
CA GLN A 388 -3.96 18.75 -9.10
C GLN A 388 -3.83 20.13 -9.73
N GLN A 389 -3.05 21.04 -9.13
CA GLN A 389 -2.77 22.35 -9.70
C GLN A 389 -2.09 22.24 -11.09
N ALA A 390 -1.15 21.31 -11.26
CA ALA A 390 -0.51 21.08 -12.55
C ALA A 390 -1.49 20.50 -13.61
N LEU A 391 -2.35 19.54 -13.23
CA LEU A 391 -3.38 19.00 -14.10
C LEU A 391 -4.35 20.10 -14.57
N LEU A 392 -4.78 20.97 -13.66
CA LEU A 392 -5.68 22.09 -13.95
C LEU A 392 -4.98 23.22 -14.72
N GLY A 393 -3.65 23.28 -14.70
CA GLY A 393 -2.85 24.29 -15.40
C GLY A 393 -2.56 25.55 -14.58
N ASP A 394 -2.79 25.48 -13.27
CA ASP A 394 -2.48 26.57 -12.33
C ASP A 394 -0.97 26.71 -12.12
N ILE A 395 -0.21 25.63 -12.27
CA ILE A 395 1.25 25.60 -12.28
C ILE A 395 1.77 24.77 -13.45
N SER A 396 2.99 25.05 -13.90
CA SER A 396 3.64 24.27 -14.94
C SER A 396 4.22 22.96 -14.39
N PRO A 397 4.47 21.93 -15.23
CA PRO A 397 5.20 20.72 -14.80
C PRO A 397 6.59 21.00 -14.24
N GLU A 398 7.28 22.03 -14.75
CA GLU A 398 8.57 22.47 -14.24
C GLU A 398 8.46 23.06 -12.83
N GLU A 399 7.44 23.89 -12.60
CA GLU A 399 7.16 24.45 -11.28
C GLU A 399 6.75 23.37 -10.29
N LEU A 400 5.96 22.36 -10.73
CA LEU A 400 5.64 21.17 -9.93
C LEU A 400 6.91 20.44 -9.51
N GLY A 401 7.81 20.14 -10.46
CA GLY A 401 9.09 19.48 -10.20
C GLY A 401 9.96 20.27 -9.23
N ASN A 402 10.03 21.61 -9.37
CA ASN A 402 10.76 22.48 -8.46
C ASN A 402 10.20 22.44 -7.03
N GLN A 403 8.88 22.53 -6.86
CA GLN A 403 8.23 22.47 -5.54
C GLN A 403 8.50 21.12 -4.85
N TRP A 404 8.42 20.01 -5.59
CA TRP A 404 8.70 18.68 -5.06
C TRP A 404 10.19 18.50 -4.71
N ALA A 405 11.07 18.95 -5.60
CA ALA A 405 12.52 18.87 -5.37
C ALA A 405 12.94 19.70 -4.16
N ASP A 406 12.44 20.92 -4.01
CA ASP A 406 12.76 21.78 -2.87
C ASP A 406 12.33 21.16 -1.54
N TYR A 407 11.12 20.58 -1.51
CA TYR A 407 10.62 19.92 -0.30
C TYR A 407 11.46 18.70 0.08
N LEU A 408 11.68 17.79 -0.88
CA LEU A 408 12.43 16.56 -0.63
C LEU A 408 13.91 16.81 -0.37
N THR A 409 14.53 17.84 -0.98
CA THR A 409 15.89 18.25 -0.67
C THR A 409 16.03 18.63 0.81
N LYS A 410 15.10 19.45 1.34
CA LYS A 410 15.10 19.85 2.75
C LYS A 410 14.95 18.65 3.68
N ALA A 411 14.04 17.73 3.34
CA ALA A 411 13.82 16.50 4.10
C ALA A 411 15.09 15.63 4.12
N GLN A 412 15.71 15.41 2.95
CA GLN A 412 16.92 14.60 2.82
C GLN A 412 18.11 15.23 3.58
N GLN A 413 18.29 16.54 3.48
CA GLN A 413 19.35 17.24 4.18
C GLN A 413 19.20 17.16 5.70
N LYS A 414 17.94 17.28 6.21
CA LYS A 414 17.63 17.06 7.64
C LYS A 414 17.97 15.63 8.06
N HIS A 415 17.55 14.63 7.26
CA HIS A 415 17.85 13.23 7.52
C HIS A 415 19.37 12.98 7.61
N LEU A 416 20.14 13.45 6.64
CA LEU A 416 21.60 13.32 6.62
C LEU A 416 22.30 14.05 7.79
N ALA A 417 21.75 15.17 8.26
CA ALA A 417 22.27 15.88 9.43
C ALA A 417 22.06 15.10 10.73
N ASN A 418 20.96 14.38 10.84
CA ASN A 418 20.61 13.57 12.02
C ASN A 418 21.39 12.24 12.10
N GLN A 419 22.05 11.81 11.00
CA GLN A 419 22.90 10.61 10.96
C GLN A 419 24.36 10.86 11.37
N LYS A 420 24.75 12.13 11.51
CA LYS A 420 26.11 12.56 11.93
C LYS A 420 26.18 12.73 13.45
#